data_1c0aff850b6fbb4325aeeb837716d1cf
#
_entry.id   1c0aff850b6fbb4325aeeb837716d1cf
#
_cell.length_a   1.000
_cell.length_b   1.000
_cell.length_c   1.000
_cell.angle_alpha   90.00
_cell.angle_beta   90.00
_cell.angle_gamma   90.00
#
_symmetry.space_group_name_H-M   'P 1'
#
loop_
_entity.id
_entity.type
_entity.pdbx_description
1 polymer ?
#
loop_
_entity_poly.entity_id
_entity_poly.type
_entity_poly.pdbx_seq_one_letter_code
_entity_poly.pdbx_strand_id
1 'polypeptide(L)'
;MRETETISGQDCLDVQKKTDGSVNIIGEVATDPVASWMIQSAQVASKFTLFTHHAKTFPDLVTALRNSMLRAGVFKDERTAEEQVIQVLNFDIHLVKDFRGRRYIERVTECIPVEDKNEYTYDHRKEKTLEGKMDKFIDNATHYFTKVTNRELYKYVNIMEYRNDEYVITNKISDHNLKEMRINMDESDIEEFDRFIERNWGKQKEEAIPVSATVTEGETTKRRGRPKKEV
;
A
#
# COMPACT_ATOMS: atom_id res chain seq x y z
N MET A 1 1.53 3.55 25.52
CA MET A 1 2.06 4.62 26.42
C MET A 1 1.50 5.96 25.96
N ARG A 2 1.37 6.92 26.88
CA ARG A 2 0.98 8.29 26.54
C ARG A 2 2.16 9.21 26.80
N GLU A 3 2.34 10.20 25.95
CA GLU A 3 3.30 11.27 26.15
C GLU A 3 2.94 12.11 27.38
N THR A 4 3.94 12.46 28.17
CA THR A 4 3.81 13.30 29.35
C THR A 4 4.86 14.40 29.30
N GLU A 5 4.84 15.34 30.26
CA GLU A 5 5.87 16.39 30.36
C GLU A 5 7.30 15.85 30.53
N THR A 6 7.43 14.62 31.06
CA THR A 6 8.73 13.98 31.35
C THR A 6 9.08 12.81 30.43
N ILE A 7 8.15 12.32 29.61
CA ILE A 7 8.34 11.17 28.72
C ILE A 7 7.87 11.58 27.32
N SER A 8 8.78 11.69 26.41
CA SER A 8 8.48 11.98 24.99
C SER A 8 7.97 10.75 24.26
N GLY A 9 7.35 10.96 23.11
CA GLY A 9 6.97 9.86 22.21
C GLY A 9 8.19 9.07 21.70
N GLN A 10 9.34 9.74 21.56
CA GLN A 10 10.60 9.08 21.20
C GLN A 10 11.08 8.11 22.30
N ASP A 11 10.99 8.51 23.57
CA ASP A 11 11.32 7.63 24.69
C ASP A 11 10.41 6.39 24.71
N CYS A 12 9.13 6.58 24.39
CA CYS A 12 8.17 5.48 24.27
C CYS A 12 8.56 4.51 23.15
N LEU A 13 8.96 5.02 21.97
CA LEU A 13 9.43 4.21 20.84
C LEU A 13 10.72 3.44 21.20
N ASP A 14 11.66 4.09 21.89
CA ASP A 14 12.91 3.47 22.27
C ASP A 14 12.72 2.36 23.33
N VAL A 15 11.76 2.52 24.22
CA VAL A 15 11.34 1.45 25.13
C VAL A 15 10.70 0.30 24.36
N GLN A 16 9.81 0.61 23.43
CA GLN A 16 9.11 -0.40 22.62
C GLN A 16 10.09 -1.24 21.78
N LYS A 17 11.11 -0.62 21.17
CA LYS A 17 12.17 -1.32 20.42
C LYS A 17 12.98 -2.29 21.28
N LYS A 18 13.01 -2.08 22.59
CA LYS A 18 13.73 -2.92 23.56
C LYS A 18 12.83 -3.97 24.22
N THR A 19 11.53 -3.91 23.98
CA THR A 19 10.56 -4.89 24.50
C THR A 19 10.25 -5.91 23.42
N ASP A 20 10.08 -7.15 23.79
CA ASP A 20 9.72 -8.25 22.89
C ASP A 20 8.21 -8.25 22.58
N GLY A 21 7.69 -7.12 22.14
CA GLY A 21 6.28 -6.95 21.81
C GLY A 21 5.97 -7.48 20.41
N SER A 22 5.15 -8.52 20.30
CA SER A 22 4.77 -9.10 19.00
C SER A 22 3.71 -8.30 18.25
N VAL A 23 2.83 -7.57 18.96
CA VAL A 23 1.73 -6.81 18.36
C VAL A 23 1.73 -5.38 18.88
N ASN A 24 1.77 -4.42 17.97
CA ASN A 24 1.61 -3.01 18.25
C ASN A 24 0.20 -2.55 17.89
N ILE A 25 -0.51 -1.96 18.84
CA ILE A 25 -1.83 -1.38 18.59
C ILE A 25 -1.75 0.11 18.88
N ILE A 26 -1.93 0.92 17.84
CA ILE A 26 -1.95 2.39 17.92
C ILE A 26 -3.37 2.84 17.67
N GLY A 27 -3.99 3.44 18.70
CA GLY A 27 -5.41 3.79 18.67
C GLY A 27 -5.78 4.72 17.51
N GLU A 28 -4.93 5.72 17.23
CA GLU A 28 -5.14 6.65 16.11
C GLU A 28 -3.81 7.29 15.69
N VAL A 29 -3.60 7.38 14.38
CA VAL A 29 -2.51 8.15 13.77
C VAL A 29 -3.03 9.52 13.37
N ALA A 30 -3.09 10.45 14.35
CA ALA A 30 -3.68 11.77 14.17
C ALA A 30 -2.65 12.89 13.91
N THR A 31 -1.37 12.65 14.21
CA THR A 31 -0.31 13.67 14.10
C THR A 31 0.92 13.13 13.39
N ASP A 32 1.71 14.07 12.80
CA ASP A 32 2.91 13.71 12.05
C ASP A 32 3.96 12.94 12.89
N PRO A 33 4.25 13.29 14.15
CA PRO A 33 5.14 12.49 14.97
C PRO A 33 4.62 11.07 15.21
N VAL A 34 3.32 10.89 15.47
CA VAL A 34 2.71 9.58 15.71
C VAL A 34 2.79 8.71 14.44
N ALA A 35 2.56 9.30 13.25
CA ALA A 35 2.75 8.60 11.98
C ALA A 35 4.19 8.10 11.80
N SER A 36 5.16 8.96 12.11
CA SER A 36 6.58 8.62 12.03
C SER A 36 6.94 7.48 13.00
N TRP A 37 6.48 7.55 14.24
CA TRP A 37 6.74 6.50 15.25
C TRP A 37 6.08 5.18 14.88
N MET A 38 4.88 5.22 14.33
CA MET A 38 4.16 4.04 13.86
C MET A 38 4.95 3.32 12.76
N ILE A 39 5.36 4.04 11.72
CA ILE A 39 6.15 3.47 10.61
C ILE A 39 7.46 2.87 11.11
N GLN A 40 8.23 3.60 11.92
CA GLN A 40 9.49 3.10 12.48
C GLN A 40 9.30 1.87 13.38
N SER A 41 8.25 1.87 14.19
CA SER A 41 7.91 0.75 15.07
C SER A 41 7.52 -0.50 14.27
N ALA A 42 6.73 -0.33 13.21
CA ALA A 42 6.32 -1.42 12.34
C ALA A 42 7.51 -2.08 11.60
N GLN A 43 8.55 -1.30 11.28
CA GLN A 43 9.74 -1.81 10.60
C GLN A 43 10.68 -2.64 11.49
N VAL A 44 10.71 -2.39 12.80
CA VAL A 44 11.82 -2.87 13.65
C VAL A 44 11.37 -3.86 14.72
N ALA A 45 10.19 -3.67 15.31
CA ALA A 45 9.91 -4.27 16.61
C ALA A 45 8.68 -5.17 16.67
N SER A 46 7.87 -5.25 15.62
CA SER A 46 6.61 -6.00 15.71
C SER A 46 6.37 -6.93 14.54
N LYS A 47 5.73 -8.07 14.86
CA LYS A 47 5.17 -8.97 13.85
C LYS A 47 3.92 -8.38 13.20
N PHE A 48 3.14 -7.61 13.98
CA PHE A 48 1.94 -6.91 13.53
C PHE A 48 1.88 -5.50 14.10
N THR A 49 1.51 -4.55 13.26
CA THR A 49 1.15 -3.20 13.68
C THR A 49 -0.26 -2.88 13.19
N LEU A 50 -1.16 -2.56 14.12
CA LEU A 50 -2.52 -2.14 13.85
C LEU A 50 -2.68 -0.69 14.23
N PHE A 51 -3.27 0.10 13.36
CA PHE A 51 -3.56 1.51 13.65
C PHE A 51 -4.85 1.96 12.96
N THR A 52 -5.46 3.04 13.44
CA THR A 52 -6.59 3.69 12.76
C THR A 52 -6.16 5.01 12.17
N HIS A 53 -6.75 5.36 11.03
CA HIS A 53 -6.50 6.58 10.31
C HIS A 53 -7.78 7.05 9.58
N HIS A 54 -7.92 8.35 9.36
CA HIS A 54 -9.03 8.94 8.62
C HIS A 54 -8.62 9.24 7.18
N ALA A 55 -8.66 8.24 6.31
CA ALA A 55 -8.47 8.39 4.88
C ALA A 55 -9.72 7.91 4.13
N LYS A 56 -10.05 8.52 2.99
CA LYS A 56 -11.20 8.11 2.17
C LYS A 56 -10.87 6.96 1.24
N THR A 57 -9.66 6.96 0.71
CA THR A 57 -9.18 5.95 -0.22
C THR A 57 -7.82 5.42 0.21
N PHE A 58 -7.43 4.27 -0.31
CA PHE A 58 -6.12 3.70 -0.04
C PHE A 58 -4.96 4.63 -0.51
N PRO A 59 -4.99 5.24 -1.71
CA PRO A 59 -3.98 6.23 -2.10
C PRO A 59 -3.94 7.47 -1.21
N ASP A 60 -5.10 7.92 -0.68
CA ASP A 60 -5.13 9.02 0.28
C ASP A 60 -4.42 8.64 1.58
N LEU A 61 -4.57 7.39 2.05
CA LEU A 61 -3.87 6.88 3.22
C LEU A 61 -2.35 6.90 3.02
N VAL A 62 -1.86 6.34 1.91
CA VAL A 62 -0.44 6.33 1.57
C VAL A 62 0.11 7.76 1.50
N THR A 63 -0.60 8.64 0.78
CA THR A 63 -0.22 10.05 0.63
C THR A 63 -0.19 10.79 1.97
N ALA A 64 -1.17 10.57 2.84
CA ALA A 64 -1.23 11.19 4.15
C ALA A 64 -0.05 10.76 5.03
N LEU A 65 0.23 9.47 5.11
CA LEU A 65 1.34 8.93 5.89
C LEU A 65 2.69 9.42 5.35
N ARG A 66 2.91 9.37 4.03
CA ARG A 66 4.10 9.92 3.38
C ARG A 66 4.32 11.39 3.74
N ASN A 67 3.28 12.20 3.60
CA ASN A 67 3.37 13.63 3.88
C ASN A 67 3.65 13.89 5.38
N SER A 68 3.11 13.06 6.27
CA SER A 68 3.43 13.14 7.70
C SER A 68 4.89 12.82 8.00
N MET A 69 5.48 11.83 7.29
CA MET A 69 6.91 11.50 7.40
C MET A 69 7.80 12.68 6.96
N LEU A 70 7.42 13.36 5.86
CA LEU A 70 8.12 14.54 5.37
C LEU A 70 8.01 15.73 6.34
N ARG A 71 6.79 16.01 6.87
CA ARG A 71 6.58 17.09 7.84
C ARG A 71 7.25 16.84 9.19
N ALA A 72 7.32 15.59 9.60
CA ALA A 72 8.09 15.19 10.79
C ALA A 72 9.61 15.35 10.62
N GLY A 73 10.08 15.62 9.40
CA GLY A 73 11.50 15.84 9.09
C GLY A 73 12.36 14.57 9.10
N VAL A 74 11.73 13.38 9.14
CA VAL A 74 12.44 12.09 9.13
C VAL A 74 13.06 11.82 7.77
N PHE A 75 12.36 12.17 6.70
CA PHE A 75 12.82 12.06 5.33
C PHE A 75 12.74 13.42 4.62
N LYS A 76 13.63 13.64 3.67
CA LYS A 76 13.65 14.82 2.82
C LYS A 76 13.17 14.53 1.40
N ASP A 77 13.17 13.28 1.02
CA ASP A 77 12.79 12.78 -0.28
C ASP A 77 11.43 12.09 -0.23
N GLU A 78 10.54 12.50 -1.14
CA GLU A 78 9.17 12.03 -1.22
C GLU A 78 9.10 10.53 -1.54
N ARG A 79 9.93 10.08 -2.48
CA ARG A 79 9.96 8.69 -2.91
C ARG A 79 10.42 7.78 -1.77
N THR A 80 11.50 8.16 -1.10
CA THR A 80 12.01 7.41 0.05
C THR A 80 10.97 7.33 1.17
N ALA A 81 10.27 8.43 1.46
CA ALA A 81 9.21 8.44 2.46
C ALA A 81 8.05 7.50 2.08
N GLU A 82 7.64 7.50 0.80
CA GLU A 82 6.59 6.61 0.30
C GLU A 82 7.03 5.15 0.33
N GLU A 83 8.25 4.83 -0.08
CA GLU A 83 8.82 3.48 0.02
C GLU A 83 8.75 2.93 1.45
N GLN A 84 9.06 3.75 2.46
CA GLN A 84 8.98 3.33 3.87
C GLN A 84 7.54 3.08 4.33
N VAL A 85 6.58 3.85 3.85
CA VAL A 85 5.15 3.60 4.12
C VAL A 85 4.72 2.27 3.51
N ILE A 86 5.05 2.04 2.24
CA ILE A 86 4.65 0.84 1.50
C ILE A 86 5.23 -0.44 2.10
N GLN A 87 6.43 -0.39 2.66
CA GLN A 87 7.07 -1.55 3.31
C GLN A 87 6.32 -2.06 4.54
N VAL A 88 5.50 -1.23 5.19
CA VAL A 88 4.79 -1.60 6.42
C VAL A 88 3.28 -1.68 6.25
N LEU A 89 2.75 -1.22 5.13
CA LEU A 89 1.31 -1.14 4.88
C LEU A 89 0.87 -2.30 3.98
N ASN A 90 0.38 -3.38 4.58
CA ASN A 90 -0.06 -4.56 3.85
C ASN A 90 -1.56 -4.51 3.50
N PHE A 91 -2.41 -4.09 4.46
CA PHE A 91 -3.86 -4.10 4.30
C PHE A 91 -4.50 -2.83 4.86
N ASP A 92 -5.55 -2.35 4.19
CA ASP A 92 -6.47 -1.33 4.68
C ASP A 92 -7.87 -1.94 4.84
N ILE A 93 -8.42 -1.85 6.04
CA ILE A 93 -9.80 -2.25 6.35
C ILE A 93 -10.64 -0.99 6.46
N HIS A 94 -11.35 -0.64 5.37
CA HIS A 94 -12.13 0.58 5.32
C HIS A 94 -13.50 0.41 5.95
N LEU A 95 -13.71 1.15 7.05
CA LEU A 95 -14.99 1.15 7.77
C LEU A 95 -15.79 2.39 7.42
N VAL A 96 -17.05 2.20 7.15
CA VAL A 96 -18.00 3.29 6.87
C VAL A 96 -19.18 3.23 7.82
N LYS A 97 -19.83 4.38 7.96
CA LYS A 97 -21.10 4.53 8.66
C LYS A 97 -22.14 5.05 7.68
N ASP A 98 -23.21 4.30 7.46
CA ASP A 98 -24.29 4.72 6.56
C ASP A 98 -25.17 5.82 7.20
N PHE A 99 -26.08 6.35 6.41
CA PHE A 99 -27.03 7.38 6.85
C PHE A 99 -28.01 6.90 7.94
N ARG A 100 -28.17 5.56 8.11
CA ARG A 100 -28.98 4.93 9.16
C ARG A 100 -28.18 4.69 10.44
N GLY A 101 -26.87 5.00 10.42
CA GLY A 101 -25.99 4.82 11.56
C GLY A 101 -25.36 3.42 11.67
N ARG A 102 -25.61 2.51 10.72
CA ARG A 102 -24.96 1.19 10.67
C ARG A 102 -23.49 1.36 10.30
N ARG A 103 -22.62 0.63 11.00
CA ARG A 103 -21.19 0.55 10.69
C ARG A 103 -20.89 -0.81 10.09
N TYR A 104 -20.14 -0.80 8.99
CA TYR A 104 -19.72 -2.02 8.30
C TYR A 104 -18.37 -1.80 7.62
N ILE A 105 -17.71 -2.89 7.27
CA ILE A 105 -16.51 -2.86 6.45
C ILE A 105 -16.95 -2.68 5.00
N GLU A 106 -16.60 -1.55 4.38
CA GLU A 106 -16.93 -1.32 2.96
C GLU A 106 -16.06 -2.16 2.06
N ARG A 107 -14.76 -2.22 2.36
CA ARG A 107 -13.77 -2.98 1.60
C ARG A 107 -12.57 -3.34 2.45
N VAL A 108 -11.88 -4.38 2.03
CA VAL A 108 -10.53 -4.70 2.46
C VAL A 108 -9.63 -4.59 1.24
N THR A 109 -8.66 -3.69 1.31
CA THR A 109 -7.71 -3.40 0.24
C THR A 109 -6.34 -3.94 0.61
N GLU A 110 -5.73 -4.67 -0.31
CA GLU A 110 -4.37 -5.17 -0.20
C GLU A 110 -3.41 -4.20 -0.88
N CYS A 111 -2.29 -3.90 -0.25
CA CYS A 111 -1.14 -3.22 -0.82
C CYS A 111 -0.11 -4.24 -1.30
N ILE A 112 0.34 -4.08 -2.53
CA ILE A 112 1.33 -4.97 -3.15
C ILE A 112 2.49 -4.10 -3.60
N PRO A 113 3.65 -4.14 -2.91
CA PRO A 113 4.84 -3.43 -3.35
C PRO A 113 5.26 -3.85 -4.75
N VAL A 114 5.65 -2.90 -5.58
CA VAL A 114 6.25 -3.20 -6.88
C VAL A 114 7.71 -3.54 -6.67
N GLU A 115 8.02 -4.85 -6.72
CA GLU A 115 9.40 -5.30 -6.64
C GLU A 115 10.20 -4.84 -7.86
N ASP A 116 11.33 -4.22 -7.59
CA ASP A 116 12.26 -3.81 -8.63
C ASP A 116 13.10 -4.99 -9.12
N LYS A 117 12.50 -5.87 -9.91
CA LYS A 117 13.17 -7.07 -10.47
C LYS A 117 14.11 -6.75 -11.64
N ASN A 118 14.76 -5.61 -11.62
CA ASN A 118 15.64 -5.24 -12.72
C ASN A 118 17.06 -5.74 -12.53
N GLU A 119 17.26 -6.99 -12.83
CA GLU A 119 18.59 -7.46 -13.23
C GLU A 119 18.83 -7.01 -14.69
N TYR A 120 19.67 -6.00 -14.85
CA TYR A 120 20.24 -5.67 -16.14
C TYR A 120 21.19 -6.79 -16.57
N THR A 121 20.66 -7.78 -17.25
CA THR A 121 21.44 -8.89 -17.80
C THR A 121 21.84 -8.66 -19.26
N TYR A 122 22.12 -7.41 -19.63
CA TYR A 122 22.64 -7.17 -20.98
C TYR A 122 24.08 -7.63 -21.10
N ASP A 123 24.25 -8.82 -21.67
CA ASP A 123 25.55 -9.32 -22.11
C ASP A 123 25.66 -9.20 -23.64
N HIS A 124 26.25 -8.09 -24.11
CA HIS A 124 26.47 -7.83 -25.52
C HIS A 124 27.36 -8.89 -26.19
N ARG A 125 28.04 -9.73 -25.42
CA ARG A 125 28.90 -10.81 -25.94
C ARG A 125 28.10 -12.00 -26.46
N LYS A 126 26.86 -12.16 -26.01
CA LYS A 126 25.99 -13.25 -26.44
C LYS A 126 25.38 -13.02 -27.82
N GLU A 127 25.29 -11.77 -28.26
CA GLU A 127 24.73 -11.44 -29.57
C GLU A 127 25.85 -11.38 -30.62
N LYS A 128 25.69 -12.18 -31.69
CA LYS A 128 26.68 -12.32 -32.76
C LYS A 128 26.51 -11.27 -33.88
N THR A 129 25.31 -10.80 -34.11
CA THR A 129 24.99 -9.85 -35.17
C THR A 129 24.89 -8.41 -34.62
N LEU A 130 25.19 -7.43 -35.48
CA LEU A 130 25.04 -6.03 -35.15
C LEU A 130 23.57 -5.68 -34.89
N GLU A 131 22.66 -6.22 -35.69
CA GLU A 131 21.23 -6.03 -35.57
C GLU A 131 20.71 -6.54 -34.22
N GLY A 132 21.05 -7.78 -33.85
CA GLY A 132 20.67 -8.32 -32.53
C GLY A 132 21.26 -7.54 -31.34
N LYS A 133 22.47 -6.95 -31.49
CA LYS A 133 23.03 -6.07 -30.45
C LYS A 133 22.23 -4.76 -30.33
N MET A 134 21.81 -4.18 -31.46
CA MET A 134 21.02 -2.96 -31.47
C MET A 134 19.62 -3.20 -30.91
N ASP A 135 18.94 -4.27 -31.29
CA ASP A 135 17.62 -4.61 -30.78
C ASP A 135 17.65 -4.76 -29.25
N LYS A 136 18.61 -5.53 -28.73
CA LYS A 136 18.77 -5.66 -27.27
C LYS A 136 19.14 -4.37 -26.57
N PHE A 137 19.93 -3.52 -27.20
CA PHE A 137 20.23 -2.20 -26.65
C PHE A 137 18.96 -1.32 -26.57
N ILE A 138 18.16 -1.33 -27.62
CA ILE A 138 16.89 -0.59 -27.67
C ILE A 138 15.93 -1.12 -26.62
N ASP A 139 15.78 -2.44 -26.49
CA ASP A 139 14.92 -3.07 -25.47
C ASP A 139 15.37 -2.67 -24.07
N ASN A 140 16.65 -2.76 -23.76
CA ASN A 140 17.20 -2.37 -22.46
C ASN A 140 17.06 -0.89 -22.18
N ALA A 141 17.29 -0.03 -23.19
CA ALA A 141 17.12 1.40 -23.05
C ALA A 141 15.64 1.76 -22.81
N THR A 142 14.72 1.17 -23.56
CA THR A 142 13.28 1.32 -23.37
C THR A 142 12.87 0.90 -21.98
N HIS A 143 13.34 -0.25 -21.54
CA HIS A 143 13.05 -0.76 -20.21
C HIS A 143 13.61 0.16 -19.10
N TYR A 144 14.84 0.67 -19.26
CA TYR A 144 15.44 1.64 -18.35
C TYR A 144 14.62 2.93 -18.28
N PHE A 145 14.27 3.50 -19.43
CA PHE A 145 13.47 4.73 -19.44
C PHE A 145 12.08 4.53 -18.85
N THR A 146 11.43 3.41 -19.15
CA THR A 146 10.14 3.05 -18.55
C THR A 146 10.26 2.98 -17.03
N LYS A 147 11.31 2.34 -16.52
CA LYS A 147 11.58 2.26 -15.08
C LYS A 147 11.81 3.63 -14.44
N VAL A 148 12.64 4.46 -15.05
CA VAL A 148 12.97 5.80 -14.51
C VAL A 148 11.76 6.73 -14.54
N THR A 149 10.88 6.57 -15.53
CA THR A 149 9.65 7.37 -15.67
C THR A 149 8.47 6.80 -14.90
N ASN A 150 8.43 5.47 -14.67
CA ASN A 150 7.41 4.85 -13.84
C ASN A 150 7.67 5.16 -12.36
N ARG A 151 6.76 5.92 -11.76
CA ARG A 151 6.82 6.31 -10.35
C ARG A 151 5.96 5.43 -9.44
N GLU A 152 5.30 4.41 -9.99
CA GLU A 152 4.48 3.50 -9.19
C GLU A 152 5.37 2.65 -8.29
N LEU A 153 5.23 2.83 -6.98
CA LEU A 153 5.93 2.05 -5.96
C LEU A 153 5.09 0.87 -5.47
N TYR A 154 3.78 0.90 -5.70
CA TYR A 154 2.86 -0.11 -5.24
C TYR A 154 1.66 -0.25 -6.17
N LYS A 155 1.03 -1.41 -6.10
CA LYS A 155 -0.32 -1.66 -6.61
C LYS A 155 -1.24 -1.90 -5.42
N TYR A 156 -2.53 -1.69 -5.60
CA TYR A 156 -3.51 -2.04 -4.59
C TYR A 156 -4.72 -2.68 -5.24
N VAL A 157 -5.31 -3.65 -4.56
CA VAL A 157 -6.49 -4.38 -5.02
C VAL A 157 -7.46 -4.58 -3.87
N ASN A 158 -8.75 -4.47 -4.13
CA ASN A 158 -9.75 -4.84 -3.14
C ASN A 158 -9.88 -6.37 -3.14
N ILE A 159 -9.59 -7.01 -2.02
CA ILE A 159 -9.73 -8.47 -1.86
C ILE A 159 -11.13 -8.85 -1.38
N MET A 160 -11.83 -7.92 -0.73
CA MET A 160 -13.21 -8.09 -0.27
C MET A 160 -13.94 -6.75 -0.36
N GLU A 161 -15.21 -6.80 -0.74
CA GLU A 161 -16.10 -5.63 -0.76
C GLU A 161 -17.50 -5.99 -0.23
N TYR A 162 -18.18 -5.00 0.36
CA TYR A 162 -19.57 -5.10 0.74
C TYR A 162 -20.45 -4.62 -0.41
N ARG A 163 -21.20 -5.54 -1.02
CA ARG A 163 -22.08 -5.28 -2.16
C ARG A 163 -23.43 -5.95 -1.94
N ASN A 164 -24.53 -5.21 -2.16
CA ASN A 164 -25.89 -5.74 -2.05
C ASN A 164 -26.19 -6.45 -0.72
N ASP A 165 -25.78 -5.84 0.38
CA ASP A 165 -25.91 -6.36 1.75
C ASP A 165 -25.12 -7.65 2.05
N GLU A 166 -24.16 -8.02 1.20
CA GLU A 166 -23.30 -9.20 1.38
C GLU A 166 -21.81 -8.85 1.23
N TYR A 167 -20.95 -9.62 1.89
CA TYR A 167 -19.50 -9.55 1.68
C TYR A 167 -19.11 -10.44 0.50
N VAL A 168 -18.51 -9.84 -0.51
CA VAL A 168 -18.06 -10.52 -1.72
C VAL A 168 -16.55 -10.49 -1.78
N ILE A 169 -15.92 -11.65 -1.97
CA ILE A 169 -14.50 -11.75 -2.25
C ILE A 169 -14.28 -11.39 -3.71
N THR A 170 -13.48 -10.36 -3.95
CA THR A 170 -13.27 -9.79 -5.29
C THR A 170 -11.97 -10.24 -5.94
N ASN A 171 -10.89 -10.35 -5.15
CA ASN A 171 -9.59 -10.78 -5.62
C ASN A 171 -8.93 -11.72 -4.61
N LYS A 172 -7.97 -12.53 -5.07
CA LYS A 172 -7.10 -13.34 -4.21
C LYS A 172 -6.08 -12.45 -3.52
N ILE A 173 -5.65 -12.87 -2.33
CA ILE A 173 -4.50 -12.27 -1.66
C ILE A 173 -3.25 -12.61 -2.48
N SER A 174 -2.34 -11.66 -2.65
CA SER A 174 -1.10 -11.86 -3.41
C SER A 174 -0.18 -12.87 -2.73
N ASP A 175 0.63 -13.55 -3.53
CA ASP A 175 1.65 -14.48 -3.03
C ASP A 175 2.68 -13.76 -2.13
N HIS A 176 2.93 -12.46 -2.39
CA HIS A 176 3.79 -11.63 -1.56
C HIS A 176 3.27 -11.57 -0.12
N ASN A 177 2.03 -11.10 0.08
CA ASN A 177 1.46 -10.99 1.41
C ASN A 177 1.16 -12.34 2.07
N LEU A 178 0.76 -13.35 1.30
CA LEU A 178 0.61 -14.73 1.83
C LEU A 178 1.94 -15.26 2.37
N LYS A 179 3.05 -14.99 1.71
CA LYS A 179 4.38 -15.38 2.17
C LYS A 179 4.76 -14.65 3.46
N GLU A 180 4.54 -13.32 3.51
CA GLU A 180 4.80 -12.51 4.71
C GLU A 180 3.98 -13.01 5.92
N MET A 181 2.71 -13.33 5.71
CA MET A 181 1.83 -13.85 6.77
C MET A 181 2.35 -15.16 7.36
N ARG A 182 2.91 -16.06 6.52
CA ARG A 182 3.43 -17.37 6.96
C ARG A 182 4.74 -17.33 7.71
N ILE A 183 5.54 -16.26 7.58
CA ILE A 183 6.89 -16.15 8.20
C ILE A 183 6.85 -16.39 9.72
N ASN A 184 5.77 -15.99 10.38
CA ASN A 184 5.64 -16.06 11.83
C ASN A 184 4.70 -17.17 12.33
N MET A 185 4.32 -18.10 11.46
CA MET A 185 3.44 -19.23 11.77
C MET A 185 4.25 -20.50 11.96
N ASP A 186 3.82 -21.38 12.85
CA ASP A 186 4.34 -22.75 12.89
C ASP A 186 3.65 -23.65 11.84
N GLU A 187 4.09 -24.90 11.70
CA GLU A 187 3.58 -25.80 10.67
C GLU A 187 2.07 -26.08 10.82
N SER A 188 1.56 -26.18 12.05
CA SER A 188 0.14 -26.41 12.30
C SER A 188 -0.72 -25.20 11.96
N ASP A 189 -0.20 -24.01 12.27
CA ASP A 189 -0.85 -22.73 11.96
C ASP A 189 -0.90 -22.51 10.43
N ILE A 190 0.19 -22.83 9.72
CA ILE A 190 0.24 -22.77 8.25
C ILE A 190 -0.81 -23.67 7.62
N GLU A 191 -0.96 -24.91 8.09
CA GLU A 191 -1.97 -25.82 7.56
C GLU A 191 -3.41 -25.32 7.79
N GLU A 192 -3.69 -24.73 8.95
CA GLU A 192 -5.00 -24.16 9.24
C GLU A 192 -5.26 -22.91 8.39
N PHE A 193 -4.25 -22.06 8.28
CA PHE A 193 -4.30 -20.84 7.47
C PHE A 193 -4.51 -21.18 5.98
N ASP A 194 -3.77 -22.14 5.42
CA ASP A 194 -3.91 -22.53 4.02
C ASP A 194 -5.31 -23.11 3.74
N ARG A 195 -5.86 -23.93 4.65
CA ARG A 195 -7.25 -24.40 4.56
C ARG A 195 -8.26 -23.25 4.61
N PHE A 196 -8.00 -22.24 5.44
CA PHE A 196 -8.84 -21.04 5.51
C PHE A 196 -8.77 -20.24 4.20
N ILE A 197 -7.58 -20.02 3.65
CA ILE A 197 -7.39 -19.33 2.38
C ILE A 197 -8.06 -20.10 1.24
N GLU A 198 -7.84 -21.40 1.14
CA GLU A 198 -8.46 -22.21 0.10
C GLU A 198 -9.99 -22.19 0.17
N ARG A 199 -10.55 -22.28 1.37
CA ARG A 199 -12.01 -22.23 1.57
C ARG A 199 -12.63 -20.90 1.12
N ASN A 200 -11.94 -19.78 1.38
CA ASN A 200 -12.51 -18.46 1.14
C ASN A 200 -12.08 -17.85 -0.21
N TRP A 201 -10.86 -18.13 -0.67
CA TRP A 201 -10.30 -17.57 -1.90
C TRP A 201 -10.01 -18.60 -3.00
N GLY A 202 -9.94 -19.91 -2.68
CA GLY A 202 -9.57 -20.96 -3.63
C GLY A 202 -10.57 -21.22 -4.76
N LYS A 203 -11.82 -20.78 -4.62
CA LYS A 203 -12.90 -21.02 -5.60
C LYS A 203 -13.12 -19.89 -6.61
N GLN A 204 -12.36 -18.82 -6.57
CA GLN A 204 -12.54 -17.69 -7.47
C GLN A 204 -11.94 -17.98 -8.85
N LYS A 205 -12.75 -17.77 -9.90
CA LYS A 205 -12.29 -17.74 -11.29
C LYS A 205 -11.32 -16.55 -11.47
N GLU A 206 -10.30 -16.76 -12.29
CA GLU A 206 -9.27 -15.80 -12.67
C GLU A 206 -9.83 -14.60 -13.43
N GLU A 207 -10.49 -13.68 -12.76
CA GLU A 207 -10.77 -12.34 -13.29
C GLU A 207 -10.42 -11.30 -12.22
N ALA A 208 -9.11 -11.22 -11.91
CA ALA A 208 -8.58 -10.07 -11.20
C ALA A 208 -8.58 -8.87 -12.13
N ILE A 209 -9.52 -7.96 -11.96
CA ILE A 209 -9.44 -6.64 -12.59
C ILE A 209 -8.56 -5.79 -11.67
N PRO A 210 -7.31 -5.48 -12.06
CA PRO A 210 -6.52 -4.52 -11.29
C PRO A 210 -7.25 -3.18 -11.34
N VAL A 211 -7.61 -2.64 -10.20
CA VAL A 211 -8.04 -1.26 -10.09
C VAL A 211 -6.80 -0.37 -10.20
N SER A 212 -6.18 -0.36 -11.37
CA SER A 212 -5.26 0.72 -11.69
C SER A 212 -6.12 1.98 -11.76
N ALA A 213 -5.75 2.99 -10.98
CA ALA A 213 -6.34 4.30 -11.07
C ALA A 213 -6.17 4.81 -12.50
N THR A 214 -7.15 4.57 -13.34
CA THR A 214 -7.33 5.36 -14.56
C THR A 214 -7.68 6.74 -14.04
N VAL A 215 -6.69 7.61 -13.99
CA VAL A 215 -6.93 9.04 -13.93
C VAL A 215 -7.72 9.35 -15.19
N THR A 216 -9.05 9.38 -15.06
CA THR A 216 -9.90 9.97 -16.07
C THR A 216 -9.51 11.44 -16.10
N GLU A 217 -8.74 11.80 -17.12
CA GLU A 217 -8.56 13.19 -17.48
C GLU A 217 -9.94 13.85 -17.51
N GLY A 218 -10.10 14.83 -16.62
CA GLY A 218 -11.37 15.52 -16.46
C GLY A 218 -11.83 16.08 -17.80
N GLU A 219 -12.99 15.64 -18.23
CA GLU A 219 -13.76 16.37 -19.25
C GLU A 219 -13.89 17.82 -18.78
N THR A 220 -13.18 18.70 -19.48
CA THR A 220 -13.34 20.13 -19.35
C THR A 220 -14.76 20.47 -19.78
N THR A 221 -15.67 20.55 -18.83
CA THR A 221 -16.99 21.10 -19.04
C THR A 221 -16.84 22.52 -19.55
N LYS A 222 -17.08 22.71 -20.86
CA LYS A 222 -17.20 24.02 -21.49
C LYS A 222 -18.21 24.85 -20.69
N ARG A 223 -17.70 25.88 -19.99
CA ARG A 223 -18.55 26.90 -19.36
C ARG A 223 -19.42 27.51 -20.45
N ARG A 224 -20.73 27.26 -20.40
CA ARG A 224 -21.73 27.95 -21.20
C ARG A 224 -21.65 29.44 -20.87
N GLY A 225 -21.32 30.25 -21.90
CA GLY A 225 -21.31 31.69 -21.83
C GLY A 225 -22.68 32.25 -21.43
N ARG A 226 -22.64 33.26 -20.57
CA ARG A 226 -23.80 34.04 -20.11
C ARG A 226 -24.41 34.76 -21.31
N PRO A 227 -25.73 34.75 -21.55
CA PRO A 227 -26.35 35.49 -22.63
C PRO A 227 -26.18 36.99 -22.40
N LYS A 228 -25.80 37.72 -23.45
CA LYS A 228 -25.81 39.18 -23.48
C LYS A 228 -27.22 39.72 -23.34
N LYS A 229 -27.44 40.65 -22.42
CA LYS A 229 -28.65 41.49 -22.38
C LYS A 229 -28.53 42.48 -23.52
N GLU A 230 -29.50 42.47 -24.42
CA GLU A 230 -29.77 43.58 -25.34
C GLU A 230 -30.47 44.70 -24.59
N VAL A 231 -30.03 45.92 -24.86
CA VAL A 231 -30.67 47.21 -24.49
C VAL A 231 -31.54 47.61 -25.65
#